data_a0f8f240405e7a4892e288d51ca2eb1a
#
_entry.id   a0f8f240405e7a4892e288d51ca2eb1a
#
_cell.length_a   1.000
_cell.length_b   1.000
_cell.length_c   1.000
_cell.angle_alpha   90.00
_cell.angle_beta   90.00
_cell.angle_gamma   90.00
#
_symmetry.space_group_name_H-M   'P 1'
#
loop_
_entity.id
_entity.type
_entity.pdbx_description
1 polymer ?
#
loop_
_entity_poly.entity_id
_entity_poly.type
_entity_poly.pdbx_seq_one_letter_code
_entity_poly.pdbx_strand_id
1 'polypeptide(L)'
;MQLDLSRFSPAERSTLQLRVLYEGAGYRKFRCSHFEEYSLYQQNERFLSDSQVITFTDLDGKLRAIKPDVTLSIAKNAQPTAGECKKYYYTEQICRPSRESHTFSEISQMGLECIGAVGAAEQAEVVRLALESLASLEVPTVLEVSHMGFVTALLDTLHVDAAARPRLLELLRDKNAHELHAAALQSGLDEAAANALTAILSLHGPFGTTLAVARSQCQCETQRDALLELQSLQNELGDAGRGMQLDLSLAGDMEYYNGLVFSGYVAGVPRAVLKGGRYDLLAQRFTPGACALGFALYLDELERLSAPLPPVQQQGTERQWLNIALPKGRLGDKAYGLLAAAGYEANENYNETRKLVVENPEAGVRYFLVKPSDVAIYVEHGAADIGIVGKDILTESGADVYELLDTGMGKCRMCVAGPRNFVDDESRALRVATKFVNIARAHYESIGRDIDIIKLNGSIELAPILGLSDVIVDIVETGTTLKENNLTVLEEFMPISARFIANKASYKFKYAQLTELLNKMKEALAK
;
A
#
# COMPACT_ATOMS: atom_id res chain seq x y z
N MET A 1 8.90 43.88 1.54
CA MET A 1 7.65 43.24 1.97
C MET A 1 8.03 41.81 2.35
N GLN A 2 8.03 41.49 3.62
CA GLN A 2 8.33 40.12 4.09
C GLN A 2 7.03 39.31 3.89
N LEU A 3 7.12 38.21 3.18
CA LEU A 3 5.97 37.34 2.94
C LEU A 3 5.58 36.66 4.27
N ASP A 4 4.35 36.84 4.69
CA ASP A 4 3.82 36.14 5.89
C ASP A 4 3.33 34.74 5.48
N LEU A 5 4.19 33.74 5.64
CA LEU A 5 3.90 32.35 5.27
C LEU A 5 2.79 31.70 6.11
N SER A 6 2.41 32.30 7.25
CA SER A 6 1.35 31.75 8.11
C SER A 6 -0.05 31.78 7.47
N ARG A 7 -0.22 32.59 6.43
CA ARG A 7 -1.48 32.76 5.69
C ARG A 7 -1.68 31.76 4.55
N PHE A 8 -0.65 31.00 4.23
CA PHE A 8 -0.69 30.00 3.16
C PHE A 8 -1.09 28.63 3.70
N SER A 9 -1.76 27.82 2.88
CA SER A 9 -2.00 26.42 3.22
C SER A 9 -0.69 25.63 3.35
N PRO A 10 -0.68 24.47 4.00
CA PRO A 10 0.52 23.64 4.09
C PRO A 10 1.13 23.32 2.73
N ALA A 11 0.32 22.98 1.73
CA ALA A 11 0.78 22.68 0.36
C ALA A 11 1.41 23.91 -0.32
N GLU A 12 0.81 25.10 -0.18
CA GLU A 12 1.36 26.34 -0.72
C GLU A 12 2.70 26.71 -0.08
N ARG A 13 2.78 26.64 1.27
CA ARG A 13 4.03 26.89 2.00
C ARG A 13 5.13 25.93 1.56
N SER A 14 4.82 24.63 1.53
CA SER A 14 5.75 23.60 1.10
C SER A 14 6.23 23.85 -0.33
N THR A 15 5.34 24.21 -1.26
CA THR A 15 5.71 24.51 -2.64
C THR A 15 6.74 25.65 -2.72
N LEU A 16 6.57 26.72 -1.92
CA LEU A 16 7.51 27.85 -1.91
C LEU A 16 8.85 27.47 -1.29
N GLN A 17 8.85 26.77 -0.15
CA GLN A 17 10.06 26.33 0.55
C GLN A 17 10.86 25.32 -0.28
N LEU A 18 10.21 24.33 -0.85
CA LEU A 18 10.85 23.30 -1.67
C LEU A 18 11.40 23.86 -2.97
N ARG A 19 10.74 24.86 -3.57
CA ARG A 19 11.29 25.56 -4.72
C ARG A 19 12.66 26.20 -4.41
N VAL A 20 12.75 26.91 -3.28
CA VAL A 20 14.02 27.52 -2.86
C VAL A 20 15.09 26.45 -2.60
N LEU A 21 14.70 25.35 -1.96
CA LEU A 21 15.58 24.21 -1.67
C LEU A 21 16.14 23.60 -2.97
N TYR A 22 15.27 23.26 -3.92
CA TYR A 22 15.67 22.57 -5.15
C TYR A 22 16.47 23.49 -6.11
N GLU A 23 16.06 24.77 -6.24
CA GLU A 23 16.82 25.73 -7.03
C GLU A 23 18.20 25.99 -6.40
N GLY A 24 18.29 26.02 -5.05
CA GLY A 24 19.55 26.13 -4.31
C GLY A 24 20.49 24.93 -4.52
N ALA A 25 19.95 23.73 -4.74
CA ALA A 25 20.69 22.52 -5.09
C ALA A 25 21.03 22.41 -6.59
N GLY A 26 20.67 23.42 -7.40
CA GLY A 26 20.99 23.48 -8.83
C GLY A 26 19.96 22.81 -9.75
N TYR A 27 18.79 22.43 -9.23
CA TYR A 27 17.70 21.89 -10.06
C TYR A 27 16.99 23.02 -10.81
N ARG A 28 16.64 22.75 -12.06
CA ARG A 28 15.94 23.71 -12.92
C ARG A 28 14.47 23.32 -13.07
N LYS A 29 13.59 24.32 -13.08
CA LYS A 29 12.15 24.06 -13.26
C LYS A 29 11.88 23.45 -14.63
N PHE A 30 11.28 22.27 -14.65
CA PHE A 30 10.68 21.65 -15.81
C PHE A 30 9.18 22.02 -15.87
N ARG A 31 8.70 22.34 -17.07
CA ARG A 31 7.28 22.51 -17.34
C ARG A 31 6.82 21.38 -18.23
N CYS A 32 5.89 20.60 -17.73
CA CYS A 32 5.27 19.52 -18.46
C CYS A 32 4.03 20.02 -19.21
N SER A 33 3.80 19.52 -20.42
CA SER A 33 2.53 19.71 -21.09
C SER A 33 1.41 19.00 -20.30
N HIS A 34 0.18 19.54 -20.31
CA HIS A 34 -0.98 18.85 -19.78
C HIS A 34 -1.38 17.63 -20.63
N PHE A 35 -1.02 17.65 -21.91
CA PHE A 35 -1.35 16.62 -22.89
C PHE A 35 -0.08 16.12 -23.56
N GLU A 36 -0.02 14.83 -23.76
CA GLU A 36 1.03 14.16 -24.55
C GLU A 36 0.38 13.28 -25.62
N GLU A 37 1.11 12.88 -26.65
CA GLU A 37 0.62 11.87 -27.58
C GLU A 37 0.38 10.55 -26.86
N TYR A 38 -0.79 9.94 -27.03
CA TYR A 38 -1.16 8.69 -26.36
C TYR A 38 -0.14 7.56 -26.62
N SER A 39 0.48 7.55 -27.79
CA SER A 39 1.55 6.61 -28.16
C SER A 39 2.72 6.58 -27.17
N LEU A 40 3.03 7.71 -26.50
CA LEU A 40 4.07 7.76 -25.47
C LEU A 40 3.73 6.83 -24.30
N TYR A 41 2.48 6.88 -23.84
CA TYR A 41 2.03 6.05 -22.72
C TYR A 41 1.83 4.59 -23.14
N GLN A 42 1.25 4.34 -24.29
CA GLN A 42 1.06 3.00 -24.84
C GLN A 42 2.38 2.22 -25.01
N GLN A 43 3.43 2.88 -25.52
CA GLN A 43 4.74 2.25 -25.69
C GLN A 43 5.50 2.02 -24.37
N ASN A 44 5.07 2.67 -23.29
CA ASN A 44 5.71 2.65 -21.98
C ASN A 44 4.73 2.23 -20.87
N GLU A 45 3.67 1.50 -21.21
CA GLU A 45 2.60 1.09 -20.29
C GLU A 45 3.12 0.38 -19.05
N ARG A 46 4.13 -0.48 -19.19
CA ARG A 46 4.77 -1.19 -18.08
C ARG A 46 5.41 -0.28 -17.01
N PHE A 47 5.67 1.00 -17.33
CA PHE A 47 6.22 1.98 -16.40
C PHE A 47 5.14 2.88 -15.79
N LEU A 48 3.88 2.63 -16.08
CA LEU A 48 2.75 3.33 -15.48
C LEU A 48 2.19 2.48 -14.34
N SER A 49 1.97 3.10 -13.20
CA SER A 49 1.34 2.42 -12.05
C SER A 49 -0.11 1.98 -12.33
N ASP A 50 -0.71 2.52 -13.39
CA ASP A 50 -2.03 2.18 -13.87
C ASP A 50 -2.07 2.39 -15.38
N SER A 51 -2.57 1.41 -16.12
CA SER A 51 -2.69 1.44 -17.58
C SER A 51 -3.83 2.35 -18.06
N GLN A 52 -4.74 2.76 -17.16
CA GLN A 52 -5.87 3.61 -17.52
C GLN A 52 -5.45 5.07 -17.62
N VAL A 53 -5.64 5.66 -18.79
CA VAL A 53 -5.39 7.09 -19.06
C VAL A 53 -6.60 7.73 -19.73
N ILE A 54 -6.85 9.00 -19.43
CA ILE A 54 -7.87 9.79 -20.12
C ILE A 54 -7.35 10.17 -21.50
N THR A 55 -8.04 9.74 -22.56
CA THR A 55 -7.68 10.06 -23.95
C THR A 55 -8.73 10.93 -24.63
N PHE A 56 -8.30 11.74 -25.59
CA PHE A 56 -9.16 12.55 -26.45
C PHE A 56 -8.50 12.77 -27.81
N THR A 57 -9.31 13.09 -28.80
CA THR A 57 -8.81 13.47 -30.14
C THR A 57 -8.60 14.98 -30.19
N ASP A 58 -7.38 15.41 -30.48
CA ASP A 58 -7.03 16.83 -30.63
C ASP A 58 -7.50 17.39 -31.99
N LEU A 59 -7.44 18.70 -32.16
CA LEU A 59 -7.88 19.40 -33.39
C LEU A 59 -7.08 19.00 -34.62
N ASP A 60 -5.88 18.47 -34.48
CA ASP A 60 -5.03 17.92 -35.54
C ASP A 60 -5.38 16.46 -35.90
N GLY A 61 -6.40 15.88 -35.25
CA GLY A 61 -6.84 14.50 -35.44
C GLY A 61 -5.99 13.46 -34.73
N LYS A 62 -4.98 13.86 -33.95
CA LYS A 62 -4.14 12.93 -33.15
C LYS A 62 -4.81 12.57 -31.85
N LEU A 63 -4.60 11.32 -31.43
CA LEU A 63 -5.00 10.85 -30.12
C LEU A 63 -4.02 11.36 -29.07
N ARG A 64 -4.51 12.15 -28.12
CA ARG A 64 -3.79 12.70 -26.98
C ARG A 64 -4.25 12.04 -25.70
N ALA A 65 -3.41 12.12 -24.67
CA ALA A 65 -3.78 11.70 -23.33
C ALA A 65 -3.47 12.80 -22.31
N ILE A 66 -4.31 12.92 -21.29
CA ILE A 66 -3.98 13.72 -20.10
C ILE A 66 -2.89 12.98 -19.34
N LYS A 67 -1.85 13.69 -18.92
CA LYS A 67 -0.67 13.09 -18.29
C LYS A 67 -1.02 12.32 -16.99
N PRO A 68 -0.75 11.02 -16.91
CA PRO A 68 -0.85 10.22 -15.70
C PRO A 68 0.44 10.25 -14.86
N ASP A 69 1.54 10.75 -15.46
CA ASP A 69 2.89 10.75 -14.90
C ASP A 69 3.73 11.91 -15.46
N VAL A 70 4.61 12.48 -14.64
CA VAL A 70 5.50 13.57 -15.03
C VAL A 70 6.89 13.06 -15.40
N THR A 71 7.36 12.02 -14.72
CA THR A 71 8.70 11.46 -14.88
C THR A 71 8.95 10.97 -16.30
N LEU A 72 7.95 10.34 -16.93
CA LEU A 72 8.01 9.88 -18.31
C LEU A 72 8.25 11.04 -19.29
N SER A 73 7.57 12.16 -19.09
CA SER A 73 7.74 13.37 -19.91
C SER A 73 9.13 13.99 -19.70
N ILE A 74 9.64 13.99 -18.47
CA ILE A 74 10.99 14.48 -18.16
C ILE A 74 12.05 13.57 -18.81
N ALA A 75 11.95 12.26 -18.64
CA ALA A 75 12.88 11.28 -19.20
C ALA A 75 12.98 11.39 -20.73
N LYS A 76 11.84 11.56 -21.42
CA LYS A 76 11.78 11.80 -22.88
C LYS A 76 12.54 13.05 -23.32
N ASN A 77 12.47 14.13 -22.53
CA ASN A 77 13.00 15.45 -22.90
C ASN A 77 14.39 15.72 -22.32
N ALA A 78 14.86 14.97 -21.36
CA ALA A 78 16.11 15.24 -20.65
C ALA A 78 17.34 15.13 -21.57
N GLN A 79 17.44 14.05 -22.35
CA GLN A 79 18.52 13.77 -23.33
C GLN A 79 19.92 14.20 -22.83
N PRO A 80 20.43 13.63 -21.72
CA PRO A 80 21.74 13.96 -21.20
C PRO A 80 22.83 13.49 -22.17
N THR A 81 23.90 14.27 -22.26
CA THR A 81 25.14 13.86 -22.95
C THR A 81 25.99 12.95 -22.07
N ALA A 82 26.98 12.25 -22.64
CA ALA A 82 27.84 11.35 -21.89
C ALA A 82 28.54 12.08 -20.73
N GLY A 83 28.40 11.56 -19.50
CA GLY A 83 28.95 12.16 -18.29
C GLY A 83 28.15 13.33 -17.70
N GLU A 84 27.09 13.77 -18.37
CA GLU A 84 26.23 14.84 -17.87
C GLU A 84 25.14 14.25 -16.95
N CYS A 85 24.82 14.97 -15.86
CA CYS A 85 23.62 14.73 -15.05
C CYS A 85 22.70 15.95 -15.15
N LYS A 86 21.49 15.76 -15.69
CA LYS A 86 20.45 16.78 -15.78
C LYS A 86 19.57 16.73 -14.56
N LYS A 87 19.37 17.88 -13.92
CA LYS A 87 18.63 18.05 -12.68
C LYS A 87 17.41 18.92 -12.92
N TYR A 88 16.24 18.35 -12.77
CA TYR A 88 14.96 19.03 -12.93
C TYR A 88 14.09 18.93 -11.70
N TYR A 89 13.33 19.97 -11.38
CA TYR A 89 12.20 19.91 -10.47
C TYR A 89 10.91 20.36 -11.16
N TYR A 90 9.78 19.90 -10.66
CA TYR A 90 8.46 20.25 -11.21
C TYR A 90 7.43 20.47 -10.11
N THR A 91 6.36 21.20 -10.45
CA THR A 91 5.12 21.32 -9.66
C THR A 91 3.99 21.16 -10.66
N GLU A 92 3.32 20.02 -10.64
CA GLU A 92 2.39 19.62 -11.68
C GLU A 92 1.20 18.86 -11.09
N GLN A 93 0.09 18.86 -11.83
CA GLN A 93 -1.06 17.99 -11.59
C GLN A 93 -1.04 16.84 -12.59
N ILE A 94 -1.39 15.65 -12.10
CA ILE A 94 -1.56 14.43 -12.90
C ILE A 94 -2.95 13.87 -12.68
N CYS A 95 -3.46 13.08 -13.64
CA CYS A 95 -4.75 12.41 -13.54
C CYS A 95 -4.54 10.90 -13.46
N ARG A 96 -5.02 10.28 -12.37
CA ARG A 96 -4.99 8.82 -12.19
C ARG A 96 -6.35 8.31 -11.75
N PRO A 97 -6.71 7.06 -12.11
CA PRO A 97 -7.91 6.43 -11.58
C PRO A 97 -7.81 6.28 -10.06
N SER A 98 -8.88 6.63 -9.38
CA SER A 98 -9.03 6.41 -7.94
C SER A 98 -9.72 5.06 -7.69
N ARG A 99 -9.12 4.23 -6.87
CA ARG A 99 -9.72 2.95 -6.45
C ARG A 99 -10.95 3.15 -5.58
N GLU A 100 -11.01 4.24 -4.81
CA GLU A 100 -12.10 4.54 -3.90
C GLU A 100 -13.37 5.03 -4.63
N SER A 101 -13.19 5.98 -5.56
CA SER A 101 -14.33 6.60 -6.27
C SER A 101 -14.66 5.93 -7.61
N HIS A 102 -13.81 5.05 -8.12
CA HIS A 102 -13.88 4.50 -9.48
C HIS A 102 -13.98 5.58 -10.57
N THR A 103 -13.39 6.74 -10.29
CA THR A 103 -13.31 7.89 -11.20
C THR A 103 -11.86 8.37 -11.29
N PHE A 104 -11.55 9.20 -12.27
CA PHE A 104 -10.25 9.85 -12.31
C PHE A 104 -10.18 10.96 -11.28
N SER A 105 -9.04 11.03 -10.59
CA SER A 105 -8.72 12.10 -9.63
C SER A 105 -7.49 12.86 -10.10
N GLU A 106 -7.51 14.17 -9.86
CA GLU A 106 -6.33 15.01 -10.02
C GLU A 106 -5.47 14.89 -8.77
N ILE A 107 -4.17 14.72 -8.95
CA ILE A 107 -3.18 14.60 -7.89
C ILE A 107 -2.14 15.69 -8.09
N SER A 108 -2.04 16.60 -7.12
CA SER A 108 -1.05 17.67 -7.12
C SER A 108 0.26 17.16 -6.52
N GLN A 109 1.36 17.31 -7.24
CA GLN A 109 2.66 16.84 -6.78
C GLN A 109 3.78 17.82 -7.12
N MET A 110 4.79 17.87 -6.27
CA MET A 110 6.06 18.52 -6.51
C MET A 110 7.17 17.49 -6.38
N GLY A 111 8.08 17.45 -7.35
CA GLY A 111 9.14 16.46 -7.34
C GLY A 111 10.41 16.96 -8.02
N LEU A 112 11.43 16.13 -7.96
CA LEU A 112 12.68 16.34 -8.67
C LEU A 112 13.15 15.06 -9.35
N GLU A 113 13.92 15.24 -10.43
CA GLU A 113 14.49 14.16 -11.24
C GLU A 113 15.95 14.48 -11.57
N CYS A 114 16.82 13.51 -11.37
CA CYS A 114 18.22 13.53 -11.72
C CYS A 114 18.46 12.43 -12.77
N ILE A 115 18.82 12.80 -14.00
CA ILE A 115 18.87 11.89 -15.15
C ILE A 115 20.22 12.04 -15.89
N GLY A 116 20.87 10.91 -16.17
CA GLY A 116 22.14 10.84 -16.90
C GLY A 116 23.21 10.08 -16.14
N ALA A 117 24.32 10.71 -15.82
CA ALA A 117 25.40 10.11 -15.03
C ALA A 117 25.04 10.20 -13.52
N VAL A 118 24.24 9.25 -13.02
CA VAL A 118 23.81 9.18 -11.62
C VAL A 118 24.66 8.16 -10.87
N GLY A 119 25.58 8.64 -10.05
CA GLY A 119 26.45 7.86 -9.16
C GLY A 119 26.02 7.93 -7.69
N ALA A 120 26.92 7.52 -6.79
CA ALA A 120 26.67 7.52 -5.35
C ALA A 120 26.44 8.94 -4.78
N ALA A 121 27.16 9.94 -5.30
CA ALA A 121 27.00 11.33 -4.87
C ALA A 121 25.63 11.91 -5.23
N GLU A 122 25.17 11.67 -6.47
CA GLU A 122 23.85 12.10 -6.91
C GLU A 122 22.74 11.36 -6.15
N GLN A 123 22.90 10.07 -5.87
CA GLN A 123 21.96 9.32 -5.04
C GLN A 123 21.85 9.92 -3.63
N ALA A 124 22.98 10.21 -3.00
CA ALA A 124 22.99 10.82 -1.67
C ALA A 124 22.39 12.23 -1.69
N GLU A 125 22.62 13.02 -2.74
CA GLU A 125 22.00 14.33 -2.92
C GLU A 125 20.49 14.24 -3.00
N VAL A 126 19.95 13.36 -3.85
CA VAL A 126 18.48 13.18 -4.01
C VAL A 126 17.85 12.73 -2.71
N VAL A 127 18.44 11.75 -2.00
CA VAL A 127 17.91 11.28 -0.70
C VAL A 127 18.01 12.35 0.38
N ARG A 128 19.08 13.15 0.39
CA ARG A 128 19.22 14.31 1.29
C ARG A 128 18.11 15.33 1.03
N LEU A 129 17.86 15.66 -0.24
CA LEU A 129 16.77 16.57 -0.60
C LEU A 129 15.39 16.02 -0.22
N ALA A 130 15.19 14.69 -0.28
CA ALA A 130 13.97 14.06 0.23
C ALA A 130 13.83 14.23 1.76
N LEU A 131 14.92 14.02 2.52
CA LEU A 131 14.95 14.24 3.98
C LEU A 131 14.69 15.73 4.34
N GLU A 132 15.34 16.65 3.64
CA GLU A 132 15.17 18.09 3.86
C GLU A 132 13.75 18.56 3.48
N SER A 133 13.18 17.97 2.41
CA SER A 133 11.78 18.22 2.02
C SER A 133 10.80 17.78 3.12
N LEU A 134 11.00 16.61 3.71
CA LEU A 134 10.19 16.15 4.84
C LEU A 134 10.41 17.00 6.09
N ALA A 135 11.65 17.35 6.40
CA ALA A 135 11.99 18.18 7.56
C ALA A 135 11.37 19.59 7.49
N SER A 136 11.19 20.14 6.27
CA SER A 136 10.54 21.45 6.06
C SER A 136 9.06 21.50 6.49
N LEU A 137 8.43 20.33 6.73
CA LEU A 137 7.04 20.24 7.16
C LEU A 137 6.85 20.49 8.66
N GLU A 138 7.93 20.57 9.44
CA GLU A 138 7.95 20.89 10.87
C GLU A 138 7.11 19.97 11.77
N VAL A 139 6.89 18.74 11.33
CA VAL A 139 6.20 17.66 12.07
C VAL A 139 7.07 16.40 12.06
N PRO A 140 6.87 15.44 12.98
CA PRO A 140 7.63 14.19 12.96
C PRO A 140 7.51 13.47 11.62
N THR A 141 8.65 13.06 11.06
CA THR A 141 8.73 12.40 9.76
C THR A 141 9.58 11.13 9.83
N VAL A 142 9.33 10.21 8.91
CA VAL A 142 10.14 9.00 8.70
C VAL A 142 10.41 8.87 7.21
N LEU A 143 11.68 8.76 6.81
CA LEU A 143 12.07 8.30 5.49
C LEU A 143 12.48 6.83 5.58
N GLU A 144 11.73 6.00 4.91
CA GLU A 144 11.98 4.57 4.80
C GLU A 144 12.64 4.27 3.45
N VAL A 145 13.69 3.46 3.49
CA VAL A 145 14.54 3.17 2.34
C VAL A 145 14.59 1.66 2.11
N SER A 146 14.66 1.24 0.86
CA SER A 146 14.84 -0.16 0.44
C SER A 146 15.71 -0.23 -0.82
N HIS A 147 15.99 -1.45 -1.25
CA HIS A 147 16.70 -1.70 -2.50
C HIS A 147 16.07 -2.85 -3.27
N MET A 148 15.49 -2.57 -4.43
CA MET A 148 14.78 -3.57 -5.24
C MET A 148 15.65 -4.76 -5.63
N GLY A 149 16.93 -4.51 -5.90
CA GLY A 149 17.91 -5.56 -6.21
C GLY A 149 18.07 -6.62 -5.12
N PHE A 150 17.84 -6.27 -3.84
CA PHE A 150 17.91 -7.24 -2.75
C PHE A 150 16.78 -8.29 -2.83
N VAL A 151 15.55 -7.82 -3.04
CA VAL A 151 14.36 -8.70 -3.15
C VAL A 151 14.41 -9.48 -4.45
N THR A 152 14.72 -8.82 -5.58
CA THR A 152 14.81 -9.46 -6.90
C THR A 152 15.85 -10.58 -6.90
N ALA A 153 17.04 -10.31 -6.34
CA ALA A 153 18.11 -11.32 -6.26
C ALA A 153 17.71 -12.54 -5.42
N LEU A 154 16.90 -12.36 -4.38
CA LEU A 154 16.37 -13.50 -3.63
C LEU A 154 15.38 -14.31 -4.47
N LEU A 155 14.43 -13.65 -5.15
CA LEU A 155 13.47 -14.33 -6.03
C LEU A 155 14.18 -15.10 -7.15
N ASP A 156 15.26 -14.54 -7.70
CA ASP A 156 16.09 -15.21 -8.72
C ASP A 156 16.85 -16.42 -8.16
N THR A 157 17.45 -16.26 -6.97
CA THR A 157 18.17 -17.34 -6.28
C THR A 157 17.25 -18.51 -5.92
N LEU A 158 16.02 -18.23 -5.54
CA LEU A 158 15.00 -19.22 -5.23
C LEU A 158 14.28 -19.76 -6.49
N HIS A 159 14.68 -19.31 -7.69
CA HIS A 159 14.10 -19.70 -8.97
C HIS A 159 12.57 -19.52 -9.04
N VAL A 160 12.07 -18.43 -8.45
CA VAL A 160 10.64 -18.12 -8.46
C VAL A 160 10.16 -17.86 -9.89
N ASP A 161 9.08 -18.56 -10.28
CA ASP A 161 8.45 -18.36 -11.59
C ASP A 161 8.01 -16.91 -11.79
N ALA A 162 8.18 -16.40 -13.01
CA ALA A 162 7.81 -15.02 -13.35
C ALA A 162 6.32 -14.73 -13.10
N ALA A 163 5.42 -15.69 -13.31
CA ALA A 163 4.00 -15.55 -13.06
C ALA A 163 3.65 -15.43 -11.55
N ALA A 164 4.46 -16.02 -10.66
CA ALA A 164 4.23 -15.97 -9.21
C ALA A 164 4.79 -14.70 -8.57
N ARG A 165 5.79 -14.05 -9.18
CA ARG A 165 6.50 -12.89 -8.60
C ARG A 165 5.59 -11.72 -8.22
N PRO A 166 4.64 -11.27 -9.06
CA PRO A 166 3.78 -10.14 -8.71
C PRO A 166 3.01 -10.38 -7.41
N ARG A 167 2.45 -11.58 -7.24
CA ARG A 167 1.70 -11.94 -6.04
C ARG A 167 2.58 -12.00 -4.79
N LEU A 168 3.78 -12.58 -4.88
CA LEU A 168 4.71 -12.66 -3.74
C LEU A 168 5.20 -11.26 -3.32
N LEU A 169 5.46 -10.37 -4.29
CA LEU A 169 5.85 -8.99 -4.01
C LEU A 169 4.73 -8.17 -3.38
N GLU A 170 3.49 -8.37 -3.83
CA GLU A 170 2.32 -7.75 -3.20
C GLU A 170 2.22 -8.16 -1.72
N LEU A 171 2.33 -9.45 -1.43
CA LEU A 171 2.27 -9.97 -0.06
C LEU A 171 3.44 -9.50 0.82
N LEU A 172 4.65 -9.36 0.25
CA LEU A 172 5.79 -8.73 0.91
C LEU A 172 5.50 -7.28 1.26
N ARG A 173 5.01 -6.49 0.29
CA ARG A 173 4.66 -5.07 0.46
C ARG A 173 3.60 -4.87 1.53
N ASP A 174 2.60 -5.74 1.59
CA ASP A 174 1.49 -5.66 2.54
C ASP A 174 1.81 -6.34 3.89
N LYS A 175 3.06 -6.82 4.05
CA LYS A 175 3.59 -7.51 5.26
C LYS A 175 2.77 -8.72 5.69
N ASN A 176 2.13 -9.39 4.74
CA ASN A 176 1.29 -10.57 4.97
C ASN A 176 2.13 -11.85 5.04
N ALA A 177 2.75 -12.12 6.19
CA ALA A 177 3.63 -13.27 6.38
C ALA A 177 2.94 -14.62 6.13
N HIS A 178 1.68 -14.76 6.57
CA HIS A 178 0.95 -16.01 6.49
C HIS A 178 0.63 -16.38 5.03
N GLU A 179 0.04 -15.45 4.27
CA GLU A 179 -0.28 -15.72 2.86
C GLU A 179 0.97 -15.76 1.98
N LEU A 180 2.02 -14.99 2.31
CA LEU A 180 3.31 -15.05 1.61
C LEU A 180 3.91 -16.45 1.68
N HIS A 181 3.96 -17.03 2.88
CA HIS A 181 4.46 -18.39 3.07
C HIS A 181 3.63 -19.41 2.28
N ALA A 182 2.30 -19.34 2.39
CA ALA A 182 1.40 -20.23 1.67
C ALA A 182 1.52 -20.08 0.14
N ALA A 183 1.58 -18.86 -0.37
CA ALA A 183 1.74 -18.58 -1.79
C ALA A 183 3.10 -19.06 -2.33
N ALA A 184 4.16 -18.94 -1.54
CA ALA A 184 5.49 -19.47 -1.88
C ALA A 184 5.45 -20.98 -2.06
N LEU A 185 4.84 -21.73 -1.13
CA LEU A 185 4.66 -23.18 -1.26
C LEU A 185 3.80 -23.56 -2.47
N GLN A 186 2.70 -22.82 -2.71
CA GLN A 186 1.82 -23.03 -3.87
C GLN A 186 2.52 -22.78 -5.21
N SER A 187 3.51 -21.88 -5.24
CA SER A 187 4.33 -21.64 -6.43
C SER A 187 5.44 -22.69 -6.65
N GLY A 188 5.47 -23.76 -5.85
CA GLY A 188 6.40 -24.87 -5.98
C GLY A 188 7.72 -24.71 -5.22
N LEU A 189 7.85 -23.66 -4.38
CA LEU A 189 9.00 -23.51 -3.49
C LEU A 189 8.93 -24.50 -2.33
N ASP A 190 10.08 -24.90 -1.81
CA ASP A 190 10.16 -25.71 -0.61
C ASP A 190 10.00 -24.86 0.67
N GLU A 191 9.89 -25.54 1.81
CA GLU A 191 9.70 -24.90 3.12
C GLU A 191 10.85 -23.96 3.48
N ALA A 192 12.09 -24.28 3.10
CA ALA A 192 13.25 -23.44 3.38
C ALA A 192 13.21 -22.14 2.57
N ALA A 193 12.83 -22.21 1.30
CA ALA A 193 12.66 -21.05 0.43
C ALA A 193 11.49 -20.15 0.87
N ALA A 194 10.34 -20.75 1.25
CA ALA A 194 9.20 -20.02 1.78
C ALA A 194 9.55 -19.26 3.07
N ASN A 195 10.30 -19.91 3.97
CA ASN A 195 10.80 -19.29 5.19
C ASN A 195 11.80 -18.15 4.91
N ALA A 196 12.69 -18.32 3.91
CA ALA A 196 13.64 -17.29 3.51
C ALA A 196 12.94 -16.04 2.96
N LEU A 197 11.88 -16.19 2.15
CA LEU A 197 11.05 -15.07 1.70
C LEU A 197 10.34 -14.37 2.86
N THR A 198 9.75 -15.14 3.76
CA THR A 198 9.03 -14.61 4.92
C THR A 198 9.97 -13.87 5.87
N ALA A 199 11.23 -14.31 6.01
CA ALA A 199 12.24 -13.66 6.86
C ALA A 199 12.54 -12.21 6.44
N ILE A 200 12.36 -11.84 5.16
CA ILE A 200 12.53 -10.45 4.69
C ILE A 200 11.62 -9.49 5.47
N LEU A 201 10.43 -9.93 5.86
CA LEU A 201 9.47 -9.11 6.60
C LEU A 201 10.00 -8.65 7.96
N SER A 202 11.00 -9.33 8.51
CA SER A 202 11.69 -8.93 9.74
C SER A 202 12.84 -7.94 9.51
N LEU A 203 13.27 -7.73 8.26
CA LEU A 203 14.37 -6.85 7.90
C LEU A 203 13.89 -5.41 7.75
N HIS A 204 13.39 -4.84 8.83
CA HIS A 204 12.98 -3.45 8.91
C HIS A 204 13.29 -2.84 10.28
N GLY A 205 13.49 -1.50 10.32
CA GLY A 205 13.81 -0.75 11.54
C GLY A 205 14.94 0.27 11.32
N PRO A 206 15.65 0.68 12.39
CA PRO A 206 16.74 1.65 12.28
C PRO A 206 17.78 1.19 11.26
N PHE A 207 18.17 2.08 10.36
CA PHE A 207 18.92 1.75 9.15
C PHE A 207 20.17 0.90 9.43
N GLY A 208 21.07 1.34 10.32
CA GLY A 208 22.36 0.67 10.55
C GLY A 208 22.22 -0.73 11.17
N THR A 209 21.29 -0.89 12.14
CA THR A 209 21.06 -2.19 12.79
C THR A 209 20.41 -3.18 11.81
N THR A 210 19.44 -2.74 11.05
CA THR A 210 18.75 -3.57 10.05
C THR A 210 19.70 -3.98 8.93
N LEU A 211 20.57 -3.06 8.47
CA LEU A 211 21.58 -3.37 7.47
C LEU A 211 22.58 -4.44 7.95
N ALA A 212 22.99 -4.38 9.21
CA ALA A 212 23.88 -5.40 9.80
C ALA A 212 23.20 -6.79 9.86
N VAL A 213 21.93 -6.85 10.26
CA VAL A 213 21.15 -8.09 10.26
C VAL A 213 20.98 -8.63 8.83
N ALA A 214 20.61 -7.78 7.87
CA ALA A 214 20.43 -8.17 6.47
C ALA A 214 21.71 -8.78 5.88
N ARG A 215 22.88 -8.24 6.22
CA ARG A 215 24.17 -8.81 5.79
C ARG A 215 24.39 -10.24 6.24
N SER A 216 23.98 -10.57 7.46
CA SER A 216 24.11 -11.94 7.97
C SER A 216 23.17 -12.94 7.31
N GLN A 217 22.14 -12.47 6.62
CA GLN A 217 21.13 -13.27 5.95
C GLN A 217 21.27 -13.32 4.42
N CYS A 218 22.30 -12.66 3.85
CA CYS A 218 22.55 -12.67 2.41
C CYS A 218 22.80 -14.08 1.88
N GLN A 219 22.11 -14.45 0.80
CA GLN A 219 22.22 -15.74 0.13
C GLN A 219 23.06 -15.70 -1.16
N CYS A 220 23.23 -14.51 -1.78
CA CYS A 220 23.96 -14.37 -3.03
C CYS A 220 24.77 -13.06 -3.08
N GLU A 221 25.65 -12.95 -4.09
CA GLU A 221 26.52 -11.79 -4.29
C GLU A 221 25.71 -10.52 -4.63
N THR A 222 24.72 -10.63 -5.49
CA THR A 222 23.84 -9.51 -5.88
C THR A 222 23.14 -8.87 -4.68
N GLN A 223 22.73 -9.67 -3.68
CA GLN A 223 22.19 -9.13 -2.43
C GLN A 223 23.24 -8.35 -1.65
N ARG A 224 24.51 -8.84 -1.62
CA ARG A 224 25.62 -8.13 -0.97
C ARG A 224 25.90 -6.81 -1.63
N ASP A 225 25.88 -6.75 -2.96
CA ASP A 225 26.09 -5.53 -3.73
C ASP A 225 24.99 -4.50 -3.43
N ALA A 226 23.73 -4.91 -3.37
CA ALA A 226 22.62 -4.05 -2.97
C ALA A 226 22.82 -3.46 -1.55
N LEU A 227 23.30 -4.28 -0.59
CA LEU A 227 23.60 -3.80 0.76
C LEU A 227 24.85 -2.93 0.83
N LEU A 228 25.82 -3.11 -0.06
CA LEU A 228 26.99 -2.23 -0.18
C LEU A 228 26.57 -0.85 -0.73
N GLU A 229 25.65 -0.80 -1.69
CA GLU A 229 25.10 0.45 -2.19
C GLU A 229 24.36 1.22 -1.09
N LEU A 230 23.53 0.53 -0.29
CA LEU A 230 22.86 1.11 0.88
C LEU A 230 23.85 1.61 1.95
N GLN A 231 24.96 0.88 2.17
CA GLN A 231 26.00 1.34 3.09
C GLN A 231 26.73 2.58 2.55
N SER A 232 27.01 2.62 1.24
CA SER A 232 27.61 3.79 0.61
C SER A 232 26.70 5.02 0.76
N LEU A 233 25.39 4.85 0.52
CA LEU A 233 24.41 5.90 0.74
C LEU A 233 24.42 6.42 2.19
N GLN A 234 24.45 5.53 3.18
CA GLN A 234 24.50 5.93 4.59
C GLN A 234 25.77 6.71 4.92
N ASN A 235 26.92 6.28 4.38
CA ASN A 235 28.20 6.94 4.59
C ASN A 235 28.22 8.34 3.97
N GLU A 236 27.72 8.50 2.73
CA GLU A 236 27.63 9.79 2.03
C GLU A 236 26.67 10.78 2.71
N LEU A 237 25.56 10.28 3.28
CA LEU A 237 24.59 11.10 4.01
C LEU A 237 25.12 11.53 5.39
N GLY A 238 25.95 10.71 6.03
CA GLY A 238 26.46 10.96 7.38
C GLY A 238 25.35 11.30 8.38
N ASP A 239 25.48 12.44 9.05
CA ASP A 239 24.50 12.89 10.06
C ASP A 239 23.12 13.19 9.46
N ALA A 240 23.01 13.60 8.19
CA ALA A 240 21.74 13.83 7.53
C ALA A 240 20.89 12.55 7.41
N GLY A 241 21.52 11.39 7.34
CA GLY A 241 20.84 10.09 7.31
C GLY A 241 20.38 9.56 8.67
N ARG A 242 20.63 10.30 9.77
CA ARG A 242 20.16 9.89 11.10
C ARG A 242 18.63 9.89 11.15
N GLY A 243 18.05 8.78 11.62
CA GLY A 243 16.59 8.63 11.69
C GLY A 243 15.94 7.99 10.46
N MET A 244 16.70 7.74 9.38
CA MET A 244 16.20 6.88 8.31
C MET A 244 15.93 5.46 8.82
N GLN A 245 14.93 4.83 8.23
CA GLN A 245 14.63 3.41 8.45
C GLN A 245 14.96 2.62 7.19
N LEU A 246 15.43 1.39 7.36
CA LEU A 246 15.56 0.41 6.30
C LEU A 246 14.40 -0.57 6.38
N ASP A 247 13.73 -0.82 5.27
CA ASP A 247 12.68 -1.85 5.18
C ASP A 247 12.84 -2.62 3.87
N LEU A 248 13.48 -3.78 3.92
CA LEU A 248 13.75 -4.59 2.74
C LEU A 248 12.52 -5.32 2.21
N SER A 249 11.36 -5.23 2.90
CA SER A 249 10.06 -5.68 2.38
C SER A 249 9.32 -4.58 1.58
N LEU A 250 9.84 -3.35 1.56
CA LEU A 250 9.29 -2.28 0.74
C LEU A 250 9.57 -2.60 -0.74
N ALA A 251 8.70 -3.42 -1.31
CA ALA A 251 8.73 -3.76 -2.72
C ALA A 251 8.01 -2.65 -3.50
N GLY A 252 8.76 -1.90 -4.28
CA GLY A 252 8.20 -0.96 -5.26
C GLY A 252 7.62 -1.71 -6.46
N ASP A 253 7.18 -0.98 -7.46
CA ASP A 253 6.89 -1.53 -8.78
C ASP A 253 8.22 -1.95 -9.43
N MET A 254 8.43 -3.26 -9.57
CA MET A 254 9.67 -3.82 -10.13
C MET A 254 9.89 -3.46 -11.59
N GLU A 255 8.83 -3.16 -12.32
CA GLU A 255 8.96 -2.75 -13.70
C GLU A 255 9.42 -1.29 -13.80
N TYR A 256 9.11 -0.49 -12.78
CA TYR A 256 9.49 0.91 -12.70
C TYR A 256 10.85 1.11 -12.02
N TYR A 257 11.05 0.53 -10.82
CA TYR A 257 12.25 0.73 -10.01
C TYR A 257 13.21 -0.46 -10.10
N ASN A 258 14.50 -0.17 -10.27
CA ASN A 258 15.55 -1.20 -10.42
C ASN A 258 16.71 -1.11 -9.42
N GLY A 259 16.64 -0.22 -8.44
CA GLY A 259 17.68 0.00 -7.43
C GLY A 259 17.09 0.51 -6.13
N LEU A 260 17.68 1.60 -5.61
CA LEU A 260 17.19 2.30 -4.44
C LEU A 260 15.73 2.71 -4.60
N VAL A 261 14.91 2.47 -3.56
CA VAL A 261 13.53 2.98 -3.44
C VAL A 261 13.31 3.55 -2.05
N PHE A 262 12.47 4.58 -1.93
CA PHE A 262 12.19 5.18 -0.64
C PHE A 262 10.79 5.79 -0.57
N SER A 263 10.26 5.84 0.65
CA SER A 263 8.95 6.43 0.95
C SER A 263 9.03 7.30 2.19
N GLY A 264 8.45 8.50 2.13
CA GLY A 264 8.39 9.46 3.23
C GLY A 264 7.02 9.49 3.87
N TYR A 265 6.98 9.43 5.19
CA TYR A 265 5.77 9.49 6.01
C TYR A 265 5.83 10.67 6.96
N VAL A 266 4.67 11.21 7.28
CA VAL A 266 4.49 12.38 8.14
C VAL A 266 3.45 12.03 9.20
N ALA A 267 3.73 12.38 10.45
CA ALA A 267 2.77 12.17 11.53
C ALA A 267 1.46 12.93 11.27
N GLY A 268 0.33 12.26 11.42
CA GLY A 268 -1.00 12.82 11.14
C GLY A 268 -1.49 12.62 9.71
N VAL A 269 -0.65 12.09 8.80
CA VAL A 269 -1.07 11.72 7.44
C VAL A 269 -1.04 10.19 7.31
N PRO A 270 -2.15 9.54 6.90
CA PRO A 270 -2.28 8.08 6.93
C PRO A 270 -1.48 7.34 5.84
N ARG A 271 -0.97 8.08 4.84
CA ARG A 271 -0.31 7.55 3.65
C ARG A 271 1.09 8.15 3.49
N ALA A 272 1.92 7.54 2.64
CA ALA A 272 3.19 8.14 2.25
C ALA A 272 2.95 9.46 1.51
N VAL A 273 3.59 10.52 1.99
CA VAL A 273 3.52 11.86 1.36
C VAL A 273 4.62 12.06 0.31
N LEU A 274 5.66 11.21 0.33
CA LEU A 274 6.77 11.27 -0.61
C LEU A 274 7.09 9.84 -1.07
N LYS A 275 7.30 9.66 -2.38
CA LYS A 275 7.77 8.40 -2.96
C LYS A 275 8.82 8.68 -4.01
N GLY A 276 9.86 7.85 -4.04
CA GLY A 276 10.94 7.97 -5.01
C GLY A 276 11.78 6.71 -5.16
N GLY A 277 12.70 6.75 -6.11
CA GLY A 277 13.61 5.65 -6.34
C GLY A 277 14.35 5.76 -7.67
N ARG A 278 15.21 4.76 -7.92
CA ARG A 278 16.03 4.64 -9.12
C ARG A 278 15.27 3.90 -10.21
N TYR A 279 15.19 4.51 -11.41
CA TYR A 279 14.41 4.04 -12.55
C TYR A 279 15.19 4.07 -13.87
N ASP A 280 16.37 3.47 -13.87
CA ASP A 280 17.28 3.45 -15.04
C ASP A 280 16.63 2.83 -16.28
N LEU A 281 15.81 1.79 -16.10
CA LEU A 281 15.13 1.09 -17.19
C LEU A 281 14.22 2.03 -18.01
N LEU A 282 13.54 2.96 -17.34
CA LEU A 282 12.74 3.98 -18.01
C LEU A 282 13.63 4.99 -18.75
N ALA A 283 14.69 5.50 -18.09
CA ALA A 283 15.60 6.48 -18.69
C ALA A 283 16.29 5.94 -19.94
N GLN A 284 16.70 4.68 -19.92
CA GLN A 284 17.36 3.99 -21.03
C GLN A 284 16.47 3.78 -22.26
N ARG A 285 15.14 3.86 -22.11
CA ARG A 285 14.22 3.89 -23.27
C ARG A 285 14.44 5.10 -24.16
N PHE A 286 14.88 6.20 -23.60
CA PHE A 286 15.07 7.48 -24.31
C PHE A 286 16.54 7.82 -24.52
N THR A 287 17.43 7.45 -23.60
CA THR A 287 18.86 7.73 -23.67
C THR A 287 19.64 6.48 -23.24
N PRO A 288 20.24 5.74 -24.18
CA PRO A 288 21.03 4.54 -23.86
C PRO A 288 22.11 4.81 -22.81
N GLY A 289 22.19 3.96 -21.80
CA GLY A 289 23.17 4.05 -20.71
C GLY A 289 22.88 5.14 -19.66
N ALA A 290 21.79 5.89 -19.77
CA ALA A 290 21.41 6.84 -18.74
C ALA A 290 20.89 6.11 -17.49
N CYS A 291 21.27 6.63 -16.33
CA CYS A 291 20.65 6.30 -15.04
C CYS A 291 19.66 7.40 -14.63
N ALA A 292 18.74 7.09 -13.75
CA ALA A 292 17.79 8.08 -13.27
C ALA A 292 17.32 7.78 -11.84
N LEU A 293 17.20 8.85 -11.05
CA LEU A 293 16.71 8.82 -9.68
C LEU A 293 15.92 10.09 -9.40
N GLY A 294 14.78 9.97 -8.77
CA GLY A 294 13.96 11.10 -8.40
C GLY A 294 12.90 10.76 -7.37
N PHE A 295 12.10 11.75 -7.00
CA PHE A 295 10.94 11.55 -6.13
C PHE A 295 9.84 12.56 -6.40
N ALA A 296 8.61 12.21 -5.99
CA ALA A 296 7.46 13.09 -5.93
C ALA A 296 6.96 13.21 -4.50
N LEU A 297 6.63 14.43 -4.09
CA LEU A 297 5.92 14.77 -2.87
C LEU A 297 4.48 15.13 -3.23
N TYR A 298 3.50 14.48 -2.59
CA TYR A 298 2.06 14.62 -2.85
C TYR A 298 1.49 15.78 -2.04
N LEU A 299 1.22 16.90 -2.70
CA LEU A 299 0.79 18.13 -2.05
C LEU A 299 -0.62 18.01 -1.46
N ASP A 300 -1.51 17.25 -2.11
CA ASP A 300 -2.87 17.03 -1.62
C ASP A 300 -2.90 16.32 -0.25
N GLU A 301 -1.95 15.41 -0.02
CA GLU A 301 -1.84 14.74 1.28
C GLU A 301 -1.37 15.70 2.39
N LEU A 302 -0.62 16.76 2.05
CA LEU A 302 -0.17 17.77 3.02
C LEU A 302 -1.31 18.67 3.51
N GLU A 303 -2.38 18.84 2.74
CA GLU A 303 -3.55 19.60 3.18
C GLU A 303 -4.20 18.99 4.41
N ARG A 304 -4.02 17.70 4.65
CA ARG A 304 -4.49 17.01 5.86
C ARG A 304 -3.82 17.53 7.13
N LEU A 305 -2.63 18.13 7.04
CA LEU A 305 -1.91 18.73 8.16
C LEU A 305 -2.59 19.99 8.70
N SER A 306 -3.44 20.64 7.90
CA SER A 306 -4.22 21.81 8.32
C SER A 306 -5.53 21.46 9.02
N ALA A 307 -5.97 20.20 8.95
CA ALA A 307 -7.19 19.79 9.61
C ALA A 307 -7.02 19.83 11.13
N PRO A 308 -7.97 20.45 11.87
CA PRO A 308 -7.92 20.39 13.33
C PRO A 308 -8.00 18.95 13.79
N LEU A 309 -7.12 18.57 14.72
CA LEU A 309 -7.18 17.23 15.33
C LEU A 309 -8.58 17.00 15.89
N PRO A 310 -9.18 15.81 15.65
CA PRO A 310 -10.48 15.48 16.22
C PRO A 310 -10.46 15.64 17.75
N PRO A 311 -11.59 16.03 18.38
CA PRO A 311 -11.67 16.22 19.83
C PRO A 311 -11.16 15.03 20.64
N VAL A 312 -11.35 13.81 20.11
CA VAL A 312 -10.88 12.56 20.70
C VAL A 312 -9.35 12.48 20.71
N GLN A 313 -8.66 13.09 19.76
CA GLN A 313 -7.19 13.12 19.68
C GLN A 313 -6.57 14.29 20.46
N GLN A 314 -7.37 15.33 20.76
CA GLN A 314 -6.90 16.50 21.53
C GLN A 314 -6.89 16.25 23.04
N GLN A 315 -7.61 15.25 23.54
CA GLN A 315 -7.65 14.89 24.96
C GLN A 315 -6.42 14.07 25.30
N GLY A 316 -5.38 14.70 25.84
CA GLY A 316 -4.18 14.08 26.34
C GLY A 316 -2.95 14.24 25.42
N THR A 317 -2.42 15.45 25.34
CA THR A 317 -1.27 15.83 24.50
C THR A 317 0.07 15.20 24.87
N GLU A 318 0.17 14.41 25.94
CA GLU A 318 1.40 13.73 26.36
C GLU A 318 1.39 12.21 26.18
N ARG A 319 0.25 11.59 25.82
CA ARG A 319 0.14 10.14 25.74
C ARG A 319 -0.10 9.68 24.31
N GLN A 320 0.76 8.81 23.82
CA GLN A 320 0.60 8.17 22.52
C GLN A 320 -0.49 7.09 22.59
N TRP A 321 -1.71 7.44 22.21
CA TRP A 321 -2.84 6.52 22.17
C TRP A 321 -2.72 5.53 20.99
N LEU A 322 -3.07 4.27 21.25
CA LEU A 322 -3.32 3.28 20.23
C LEU A 322 -4.82 3.21 19.94
N ASN A 323 -5.22 3.67 18.74
CA ASN A 323 -6.60 3.70 18.29
C ASN A 323 -6.93 2.39 17.55
N ILE A 324 -7.95 1.68 18.01
CA ILE A 324 -8.30 0.33 17.55
C ILE A 324 -9.73 0.33 17.00
N ALA A 325 -9.91 0.02 15.72
CA ALA A 325 -11.22 -0.21 15.12
C ALA A 325 -11.68 -1.65 15.38
N LEU A 326 -12.78 -1.80 16.10
CA LEU A 326 -13.39 -3.10 16.39
C LEU A 326 -14.74 -3.25 15.68
N PRO A 327 -15.01 -4.39 15.01
CA PRO A 327 -16.31 -4.66 14.44
C PRO A 327 -17.34 -4.90 15.55
N LYS A 328 -18.57 -4.42 15.37
CA LYS A 328 -19.69 -4.79 16.25
C LYS A 328 -20.15 -6.23 15.96
N GLY A 329 -20.61 -6.94 17.00
CA GLY A 329 -21.17 -8.29 16.90
C GLY A 329 -20.15 -9.40 17.22
N ARG A 330 -20.51 -10.65 16.93
CA ARG A 330 -19.78 -11.87 17.35
C ARG A 330 -18.26 -11.85 17.09
N LEU A 331 -17.83 -11.30 15.96
CA LEU A 331 -16.41 -11.18 15.67
C LEU A 331 -15.75 -10.15 16.57
N GLY A 332 -16.42 -9.02 16.83
CA GLY A 332 -15.92 -7.99 17.73
C GLY A 332 -15.75 -8.49 19.16
N ASP A 333 -16.68 -9.28 19.65
CA ASP A 333 -16.60 -9.86 21.00
C ASP A 333 -15.38 -10.79 21.14
N LYS A 334 -15.13 -11.63 20.13
CA LYS A 334 -13.93 -12.49 20.08
C LYS A 334 -12.64 -11.66 19.96
N ALA A 335 -12.64 -10.66 19.09
CA ALA A 335 -11.50 -9.77 18.88
C ALA A 335 -11.15 -8.98 20.13
N TYR A 336 -12.15 -8.44 20.82
CA TYR A 336 -11.98 -7.78 22.09
C TYR A 336 -11.41 -8.72 23.16
N GLY A 337 -11.94 -9.95 23.27
CA GLY A 337 -11.42 -10.97 24.19
C GLY A 337 -9.94 -11.28 23.96
N LEU A 338 -9.50 -11.35 22.70
CA LEU A 338 -8.08 -11.55 22.35
C LEU A 338 -7.22 -10.35 22.76
N LEU A 339 -7.68 -9.11 22.54
CA LEU A 339 -6.97 -7.90 22.92
C LEU A 339 -6.91 -7.74 24.45
N ALA A 340 -7.99 -8.07 25.16
CA ALA A 340 -8.04 -8.08 26.63
C ALA A 340 -7.06 -9.12 27.19
N ALA A 341 -7.00 -10.32 26.63
CA ALA A 341 -6.02 -11.35 27.00
C ALA A 341 -4.57 -10.92 26.75
N ALA A 342 -4.35 -10.05 25.77
CA ALA A 342 -3.06 -9.43 25.50
C ALA A 342 -2.73 -8.23 26.44
N GLY A 343 -3.63 -7.89 27.39
CA GLY A 343 -3.42 -6.82 28.37
C GLY A 343 -3.95 -5.45 27.94
N TYR A 344 -4.81 -5.41 26.93
CA TYR A 344 -5.40 -4.16 26.38
C TYR A 344 -6.92 -4.10 26.66
N GLU A 345 -7.33 -4.46 27.89
CA GLU A 345 -8.73 -4.41 28.28
C GLU A 345 -9.23 -2.96 28.41
N ALA A 346 -10.50 -2.70 28.07
CA ALA A 346 -11.13 -1.40 28.27
C ALA A 346 -11.58 -1.23 29.72
N ASN A 347 -11.61 0.01 30.22
CA ASN A 347 -12.05 0.29 31.60
C ASN A 347 -13.58 0.21 31.79
N GLU A 348 -14.34 0.15 30.68
CA GLU A 348 -15.79 0.04 30.69
C GLU A 348 -16.21 -1.30 30.10
N ASN A 349 -17.37 -1.82 30.54
CA ASN A 349 -17.90 -3.05 29.97
C ASN A 349 -18.28 -2.82 28.49
N TYR A 350 -17.43 -3.33 27.60
CA TYR A 350 -17.53 -3.23 26.15
C TYR A 350 -18.90 -3.68 25.61
N ASN A 351 -19.52 -4.71 26.22
CA ASN A 351 -20.75 -5.30 25.75
C ASN A 351 -22.03 -4.55 26.19
N GLU A 352 -21.94 -3.72 27.25
CA GLU A 352 -23.09 -3.04 27.85
C GLU A 352 -23.16 -1.56 27.48
N THR A 353 -22.07 -1.01 26.93
CA THR A 353 -22.00 0.42 26.59
C THR A 353 -22.68 0.74 25.27
N ARG A 354 -23.39 1.88 25.22
CA ARG A 354 -23.88 2.48 23.96
C ARG A 354 -22.86 3.47 23.36
N LYS A 355 -21.73 3.69 24.03
CA LYS A 355 -20.68 4.56 23.53
C LYS A 355 -20.08 3.95 22.26
N LEU A 356 -19.68 4.79 21.33
CA LEU A 356 -18.95 4.41 20.12
C LEU A 356 -17.43 4.43 20.33
N VAL A 357 -16.99 5.07 21.40
CA VAL A 357 -15.58 5.17 21.80
C VAL A 357 -15.45 4.71 23.24
N VAL A 358 -14.56 3.77 23.49
CA VAL A 358 -14.26 3.20 24.80
C VAL A 358 -12.74 3.29 25.02
N GLU A 359 -12.34 3.72 26.20
CA GLU A 359 -10.93 4.04 26.48
C GLU A 359 -10.39 3.26 27.68
N ASN A 360 -9.08 2.97 27.63
CA ASN A 360 -8.28 2.62 28.80
C ASN A 360 -7.03 3.50 28.84
N PRO A 361 -7.04 4.58 29.65
CA PRO A 361 -5.88 5.44 29.80
C PRO A 361 -4.65 4.75 30.37
N GLU A 362 -4.80 3.72 31.21
CA GLU A 362 -3.68 2.99 31.79
C GLU A 362 -2.93 2.17 30.76
N ALA A 363 -3.68 1.43 29.92
CA ALA A 363 -3.14 0.68 28.79
C ALA A 363 -2.80 1.57 27.57
N GLY A 364 -3.24 2.83 27.55
CA GLY A 364 -3.02 3.75 26.41
C GLY A 364 -3.79 3.36 25.16
N VAL A 365 -4.97 2.73 25.30
CA VAL A 365 -5.76 2.26 24.16
C VAL A 365 -7.14 2.90 24.11
N ARG A 366 -7.63 3.04 22.87
CA ARG A 366 -8.92 3.61 22.56
C ARG A 366 -9.59 2.76 21.46
N TYR A 367 -10.79 2.27 21.75
CA TYR A 367 -11.57 1.42 20.86
C TYR A 367 -12.66 2.22 20.15
N PHE A 368 -12.76 2.08 18.85
CA PHE A 368 -13.84 2.58 18.00
C PHE A 368 -14.74 1.42 17.58
N LEU A 369 -16.01 1.46 17.99
CA LEU A 369 -16.97 0.41 17.72
C LEU A 369 -17.73 0.69 16.42
N VAL A 370 -17.29 0.07 15.33
CA VAL A 370 -17.78 0.34 13.98
C VAL A 370 -18.50 -0.86 13.37
N LYS A 371 -19.15 -0.67 12.23
CA LYS A 371 -19.68 -1.81 11.46
C LYS A 371 -18.52 -2.64 10.91
N PRO A 372 -18.66 -3.98 10.78
CA PRO A 372 -17.61 -4.83 10.20
C PRO A 372 -17.10 -4.34 8.84
N SER A 373 -18.01 -3.87 7.96
CA SER A 373 -17.67 -3.33 6.64
C SER A 373 -16.76 -2.08 6.67
N ASP A 374 -16.74 -1.36 7.79
CA ASP A 374 -16.13 -0.05 7.88
C ASP A 374 -14.74 -0.10 8.54
N VAL A 375 -14.39 -1.22 9.21
CA VAL A 375 -13.12 -1.36 9.96
C VAL A 375 -11.90 -1.05 9.09
N ALA A 376 -11.82 -1.65 7.90
CA ALA A 376 -10.69 -1.45 6.99
C ALA A 376 -10.55 0.02 6.57
N ILE A 377 -11.68 0.70 6.31
CA ILE A 377 -11.73 2.11 5.92
C ILE A 377 -11.21 3.01 7.06
N TYR A 378 -11.63 2.76 8.31
CA TYR A 378 -11.15 3.53 9.47
C TYR A 378 -9.62 3.39 9.67
N VAL A 379 -9.09 2.19 9.40
CA VAL A 379 -7.64 1.94 9.49
C VAL A 379 -6.91 2.57 8.31
N GLU A 380 -7.38 2.40 7.07
CA GLU A 380 -6.76 2.97 5.88
C GLU A 380 -6.65 4.50 5.96
N HIS A 381 -7.71 5.16 6.42
CA HIS A 381 -7.75 6.62 6.56
C HIS A 381 -7.10 7.15 7.84
N GLY A 382 -6.48 6.29 8.67
CA GLY A 382 -5.73 6.68 9.86
C GLY A 382 -6.59 7.18 11.02
N ALA A 383 -7.91 7.03 10.97
CA ALA A 383 -8.79 7.27 12.11
C ALA A 383 -8.53 6.24 13.21
N ALA A 384 -8.21 5.01 12.82
CA ALA A 384 -7.68 3.98 13.70
C ALA A 384 -6.27 3.57 13.24
N ASP A 385 -5.41 3.24 14.20
CA ASP A 385 -4.05 2.74 13.94
C ASP A 385 -4.07 1.29 13.48
N ILE A 386 -4.99 0.51 14.06
CA ILE A 386 -5.16 -0.92 13.82
C ILE A 386 -6.65 -1.31 13.84
N GLY A 387 -6.91 -2.52 13.32
CA GLY A 387 -8.24 -3.10 13.36
C GLY A 387 -8.21 -4.63 13.25
N ILE A 388 -9.34 -5.25 13.56
CA ILE A 388 -9.57 -6.67 13.31
C ILE A 388 -10.79 -6.80 12.40
N VAL A 389 -10.61 -7.41 11.22
CA VAL A 389 -11.61 -7.44 10.16
C VAL A 389 -11.58 -8.79 9.46
N GLY A 390 -12.71 -9.25 8.92
CA GLY A 390 -12.78 -10.45 8.10
C GLY A 390 -12.00 -10.29 6.78
N LYS A 391 -11.33 -11.35 6.34
CA LYS A 391 -10.59 -11.36 5.05
C LYS A 391 -11.49 -11.01 3.87
N ASP A 392 -12.76 -11.39 3.93
CA ASP A 392 -13.79 -11.05 2.93
C ASP A 392 -13.95 -9.54 2.75
N ILE A 393 -14.08 -8.81 3.87
CA ILE A 393 -14.23 -7.34 3.85
C ILE A 393 -12.92 -6.69 3.36
N LEU A 394 -11.78 -7.18 3.84
CA LEU A 394 -10.48 -6.65 3.42
C LEU A 394 -10.26 -6.81 1.92
N THR A 395 -10.54 -8.00 1.39
CA THR A 395 -10.40 -8.30 -0.05
C THR A 395 -11.42 -7.52 -0.89
N GLU A 396 -12.68 -7.44 -0.44
CA GLU A 396 -13.73 -6.71 -1.17
C GLU A 396 -13.45 -5.19 -1.22
N SER A 397 -12.92 -4.61 -0.11
CA SER A 397 -12.61 -3.18 -0.07
C SER A 397 -11.33 -2.83 -0.82
N GLY A 398 -10.37 -3.75 -0.92
CA GLY A 398 -9.04 -3.48 -1.46
C GLY A 398 -8.27 -2.41 -0.67
N ALA A 399 -8.55 -2.26 0.63
CA ALA A 399 -7.96 -1.23 1.49
C ALA A 399 -6.43 -1.33 1.55
N ASP A 400 -5.74 -0.19 1.45
CA ASP A 400 -4.28 -0.08 1.46
C ASP A 400 -3.72 -0.07 2.90
N VAL A 401 -3.70 -1.25 3.53
CA VAL A 401 -3.26 -1.48 4.91
C VAL A 401 -2.25 -2.62 5.00
N TYR A 402 -1.52 -2.72 6.12
CA TYR A 402 -0.74 -3.92 6.41
C TYR A 402 -1.63 -5.01 7.01
N GLU A 403 -1.49 -6.24 6.54
CA GLU A 403 -2.15 -7.45 7.06
C GLU A 403 -1.16 -8.26 7.89
N LEU A 404 -1.07 -7.97 9.21
CA LEU A 404 0.03 -8.42 10.05
C LEU A 404 -0.16 -9.81 10.67
N LEU A 405 -1.41 -10.27 10.84
CA LEU A 405 -1.69 -11.56 11.49
C LEU A 405 -3.04 -12.12 11.06
N ASP A 406 -3.05 -13.41 10.72
CA ASP A 406 -4.27 -14.21 10.69
C ASP A 406 -4.58 -14.68 12.10
N THR A 407 -5.69 -14.19 12.66
CA THR A 407 -6.08 -14.55 14.03
C THR A 407 -6.73 -15.93 14.12
N GLY A 408 -7.07 -16.56 13.00
CA GLY A 408 -7.79 -17.82 12.93
C GLY A 408 -9.22 -17.77 13.47
N MET A 409 -9.72 -16.58 13.86
CA MET A 409 -11.08 -16.40 14.36
C MET A 409 -12.07 -16.25 13.20
N GLY A 410 -13.34 -16.62 13.46
CA GLY A 410 -14.44 -16.43 12.51
C GLY A 410 -14.24 -17.18 11.19
N LYS A 411 -13.65 -18.38 11.24
CA LYS A 411 -13.39 -19.20 10.05
C LYS A 411 -14.69 -19.49 9.29
N CYS A 412 -14.69 -19.15 8.03
CA CYS A 412 -15.72 -19.45 7.05
C CYS A 412 -15.07 -19.51 5.65
N ARG A 413 -15.88 -19.59 4.61
CA ARG A 413 -15.37 -19.71 3.25
C ARG A 413 -16.25 -18.94 2.27
N MET A 414 -15.65 -18.35 1.25
CA MET A 414 -16.36 -17.78 0.12
C MET A 414 -16.69 -18.89 -0.86
N CYS A 415 -17.96 -18.97 -1.24
CA CYS A 415 -18.47 -20.05 -2.07
C CYS A 415 -19.31 -19.50 -3.22
N VAL A 416 -19.29 -20.25 -4.32
CA VAL A 416 -20.36 -20.20 -5.31
C VAL A 416 -21.45 -21.17 -4.84
N ALA A 417 -22.68 -20.72 -4.75
CA ALA A 417 -23.83 -21.57 -4.38
C ALA A 417 -25.00 -21.35 -5.34
N GLY A 418 -25.82 -22.38 -5.51
CA GLY A 418 -26.95 -22.34 -6.43
C GLY A 418 -27.90 -23.52 -6.23
N PRO A 419 -28.93 -23.65 -7.09
CA PRO A 419 -29.82 -24.82 -7.08
C PRO A 419 -29.05 -26.13 -7.22
N ARG A 420 -29.51 -27.20 -6.56
CA ARG A 420 -28.82 -28.51 -6.58
C ARG A 420 -28.62 -29.12 -7.96
N ASN A 421 -29.49 -28.79 -8.90
CA ASN A 421 -29.48 -29.26 -10.27
C ASN A 421 -28.98 -28.18 -11.25
N PHE A 422 -28.26 -27.20 -10.73
CA PHE A 422 -27.68 -26.14 -11.57
C PHE A 422 -26.68 -26.75 -12.56
N VAL A 423 -26.82 -26.35 -13.83
CA VAL A 423 -25.87 -26.64 -14.90
C VAL A 423 -25.53 -25.32 -15.54
N ASP A 424 -24.25 -25.00 -15.65
CA ASP A 424 -23.81 -23.75 -16.26
C ASP A 424 -24.05 -23.78 -17.77
N ASP A 425 -24.68 -22.75 -18.28
CA ASP A 425 -24.87 -22.49 -19.70
C ASP A 425 -23.81 -21.51 -20.19
N GLU A 426 -22.69 -22.04 -20.63
CA GLU A 426 -21.56 -21.24 -21.11
C GLU A 426 -21.85 -20.42 -22.38
N SER A 427 -23.01 -20.62 -23.03
CA SER A 427 -23.42 -19.84 -24.22
C SER A 427 -23.83 -18.40 -23.89
N ARG A 428 -24.01 -18.06 -22.63
CA ARG A 428 -24.42 -16.74 -22.14
C ARG A 428 -23.65 -16.33 -20.88
N ALA A 429 -23.66 -15.04 -20.56
CA ALA A 429 -23.14 -14.57 -19.29
C ALA A 429 -23.86 -15.20 -18.10
N LEU A 430 -23.14 -15.65 -17.08
CA LEU A 430 -23.67 -16.22 -15.86
C LEU A 430 -24.15 -15.09 -14.94
N ARG A 431 -25.41 -15.11 -14.50
CA ARG A 431 -25.95 -14.11 -13.58
C ARG A 431 -25.57 -14.48 -12.14
N VAL A 432 -24.79 -13.63 -11.50
CA VAL A 432 -24.23 -13.85 -10.16
C VAL A 432 -24.74 -12.79 -9.20
N ALA A 433 -25.55 -13.18 -8.20
CA ALA A 433 -25.94 -12.25 -7.15
C ALA A 433 -24.97 -12.31 -5.98
N THR A 434 -24.53 -11.16 -5.51
CA THR A 434 -23.53 -11.06 -4.43
C THR A 434 -23.51 -9.67 -3.79
N LYS A 435 -23.04 -9.59 -2.55
CA LYS A 435 -22.58 -8.32 -1.93
C LYS A 435 -21.08 -8.07 -2.15
N PHE A 436 -20.33 -9.11 -2.57
CA PHE A 436 -18.89 -9.12 -2.77
C PHE A 436 -18.56 -9.03 -4.25
N VAL A 437 -18.78 -7.85 -4.83
CA VAL A 437 -18.68 -7.61 -6.27
C VAL A 437 -17.26 -7.80 -6.79
N ASN A 438 -16.27 -7.28 -6.06
CA ASN A 438 -14.87 -7.33 -6.48
C ASN A 438 -14.31 -8.76 -6.35
N ILE A 439 -14.65 -9.45 -5.27
CA ILE A 439 -14.26 -10.87 -5.08
C ILE A 439 -14.87 -11.75 -6.17
N ALA A 440 -16.17 -11.59 -6.45
CA ALA A 440 -16.84 -12.37 -7.49
C ALA A 440 -16.22 -12.10 -8.88
N ARG A 441 -15.99 -10.83 -9.23
CA ARG A 441 -15.35 -10.46 -10.48
C ARG A 441 -13.98 -11.10 -10.64
N ALA A 442 -13.10 -10.93 -9.64
CA ALA A 442 -11.75 -11.48 -9.68
C ALA A 442 -11.73 -13.01 -9.80
N HIS A 443 -12.65 -13.71 -9.11
CA HIS A 443 -12.78 -15.15 -9.21
C HIS A 443 -13.13 -15.58 -10.63
N TYR A 444 -14.20 -15.03 -11.22
CA TYR A 444 -14.65 -15.42 -12.55
C TYR A 444 -13.72 -14.97 -13.68
N GLU A 445 -13.05 -13.82 -13.54
CA GLU A 445 -11.98 -13.38 -14.44
C GLU A 445 -10.80 -14.37 -14.43
N SER A 446 -10.45 -14.91 -13.26
CA SER A 446 -9.34 -15.88 -13.15
C SER A 446 -9.57 -17.20 -13.89
N ILE A 447 -10.83 -17.58 -14.08
CA ILE A 447 -11.23 -18.79 -14.81
C ILE A 447 -11.77 -18.48 -16.21
N GLY A 448 -11.74 -17.21 -16.64
CA GLY A 448 -12.16 -16.77 -17.97
C GLY A 448 -13.67 -16.90 -18.23
N ARG A 449 -14.51 -16.85 -17.17
CA ARG A 449 -15.96 -16.99 -17.28
C ARG A 449 -16.65 -15.64 -17.26
N ASP A 450 -17.42 -15.35 -18.29
CA ASP A 450 -18.23 -14.11 -18.44
C ASP A 450 -19.42 -14.10 -17.47
N ILE A 451 -19.60 -13.01 -16.73
CA ILE A 451 -20.62 -12.88 -15.69
C ILE A 451 -21.40 -11.57 -15.78
N ASP A 452 -22.65 -11.62 -15.34
CA ASP A 452 -23.51 -10.44 -15.08
C ASP A 452 -23.75 -10.34 -13.57
N ILE A 453 -23.17 -9.31 -12.92
CA ILE A 453 -23.19 -9.16 -11.47
C ILE A 453 -24.43 -8.38 -11.03
N ILE A 454 -25.21 -9.00 -10.15
CA ILE A 454 -26.35 -8.40 -9.47
C ILE A 454 -25.97 -8.09 -8.02
N LYS A 455 -25.67 -6.83 -7.74
CA LYS A 455 -25.28 -6.39 -6.38
C LYS A 455 -26.49 -6.37 -5.45
N LEU A 456 -26.41 -7.16 -4.39
CA LEU A 456 -27.38 -7.18 -3.29
C LEU A 456 -26.69 -6.89 -1.96
N ASN A 457 -27.46 -6.39 -0.97
CA ASN A 457 -26.91 -6.03 0.35
C ASN A 457 -27.24 -7.06 1.44
N GLY A 458 -28.13 -8.01 1.17
CA GLY A 458 -28.54 -9.05 2.12
C GLY A 458 -29.60 -9.97 1.52
N SER A 459 -29.90 -11.08 2.20
CA SER A 459 -30.84 -12.13 1.76
C SER A 459 -30.55 -12.59 0.32
N ILE A 460 -29.27 -12.81 0.05
CA ILE A 460 -28.74 -13.07 -1.31
C ILE A 460 -29.30 -14.39 -1.84
N GLU A 461 -29.60 -15.34 -0.95
CA GLU A 461 -30.19 -16.64 -1.26
C GLU A 461 -31.56 -16.56 -1.96
N LEU A 462 -32.27 -15.43 -1.83
CA LEU A 462 -33.52 -15.21 -2.56
C LEU A 462 -33.33 -15.03 -4.06
N ALA A 463 -32.19 -14.58 -4.50
CA ALA A 463 -31.96 -14.26 -5.91
C ALA A 463 -32.13 -15.47 -6.84
N PRO A 464 -31.49 -16.62 -6.62
CA PRO A 464 -31.70 -17.80 -7.46
C PRO A 464 -33.09 -18.40 -7.27
N ILE A 465 -33.69 -18.30 -6.08
CA ILE A 465 -35.07 -18.82 -5.81
C ILE A 465 -36.09 -18.06 -6.66
N LEU A 466 -35.93 -16.76 -6.80
CA LEU A 466 -36.80 -15.88 -7.59
C LEU A 466 -36.43 -15.79 -9.07
N GLY A 467 -35.37 -16.48 -9.52
CA GLY A 467 -34.88 -16.44 -10.88
C GLY A 467 -34.17 -15.14 -11.27
N LEU A 468 -33.80 -14.31 -10.27
CA LEU A 468 -33.04 -13.07 -10.49
C LEU A 468 -31.59 -13.39 -10.91
N SER A 469 -30.97 -14.40 -10.31
CA SER A 469 -29.64 -14.88 -10.67
C SER A 469 -29.61 -16.39 -10.87
N ASP A 470 -28.57 -16.90 -11.48
CA ASP A 470 -28.36 -18.32 -11.67
C ASP A 470 -27.67 -18.93 -10.45
N VAL A 471 -26.68 -18.20 -9.90
CA VAL A 471 -25.91 -18.57 -8.72
C VAL A 471 -25.71 -17.34 -7.81
N ILE A 472 -25.18 -17.60 -6.63
CA ILE A 472 -24.73 -16.56 -5.69
C ILE A 472 -23.26 -16.76 -5.35
N VAL A 473 -22.58 -15.67 -5.02
CA VAL A 473 -21.28 -15.68 -4.35
C VAL A 473 -21.47 -15.10 -2.96
N ASP A 474 -21.29 -15.92 -1.93
CA ASP A 474 -21.47 -15.47 -0.55
C ASP A 474 -20.63 -16.31 0.43
N ILE A 475 -20.56 -15.83 1.68
CA ILE A 475 -19.88 -16.49 2.79
C ILE A 475 -20.72 -17.67 3.30
N VAL A 476 -20.06 -18.80 3.48
CA VAL A 476 -20.67 -19.99 4.06
C VAL A 476 -19.87 -20.40 5.31
N GLU A 477 -20.52 -20.35 6.48
CA GLU A 477 -20.00 -20.90 7.73
C GLU A 477 -20.42 -22.37 7.90
N THR A 478 -21.70 -22.64 8.09
CA THR A 478 -22.27 -23.99 8.28
C THR A 478 -23.06 -24.50 7.07
N GLY A 479 -23.50 -23.62 6.20
CA GLY A 479 -24.34 -23.92 5.06
C GLY A 479 -25.81 -24.25 5.39
N THR A 480 -26.25 -24.02 6.63
CA THR A 480 -27.64 -24.28 7.07
C THR A 480 -28.64 -23.44 6.27
N THR A 481 -28.38 -22.13 6.11
CA THR A 481 -29.26 -21.23 5.34
C THR A 481 -29.45 -21.69 3.89
N LEU A 482 -28.35 -22.11 3.25
CA LEU A 482 -28.42 -22.65 1.89
C LEU A 482 -29.31 -23.87 1.80
N LYS A 483 -29.12 -24.83 2.72
CA LYS A 483 -29.89 -26.07 2.75
C LYS A 483 -31.39 -25.84 2.98
N GLU A 484 -31.75 -24.94 3.90
CA GLU A 484 -33.14 -24.55 4.19
C GLU A 484 -33.83 -23.91 2.98
N ASN A 485 -33.05 -23.27 2.09
CA ASN A 485 -33.50 -22.63 0.87
C ASN A 485 -33.28 -23.46 -0.40
N ASN A 486 -33.07 -24.78 -0.27
CA ASN A 486 -32.80 -25.72 -1.39
C ASN A 486 -31.61 -25.35 -2.30
N LEU A 487 -30.66 -24.61 -1.75
CA LEU A 487 -29.41 -24.29 -2.41
C LEU A 487 -28.28 -25.21 -1.91
N THR A 488 -27.23 -25.34 -2.70
CA THR A 488 -26.02 -26.12 -2.35
C THR A 488 -24.78 -25.32 -2.71
N VAL A 489 -23.70 -25.57 -2.00
CA VAL A 489 -22.37 -25.09 -2.41
C VAL A 489 -21.97 -25.85 -3.67
N LEU A 490 -21.64 -25.13 -4.73
CA LEU A 490 -21.16 -25.63 -6.01
C LEU A 490 -19.65 -25.63 -6.04
N GLU A 491 -19.03 -24.58 -5.48
CA GLU A 491 -17.58 -24.39 -5.42
C GLU A 491 -17.18 -23.63 -4.15
N GLU A 492 -16.05 -23.98 -3.56
CA GLU A 492 -15.37 -23.25 -2.47
C GLU A 492 -14.05 -22.72 -3.00
N PHE A 493 -13.85 -21.40 -3.02
CA PHE A 493 -12.66 -20.83 -3.68
C PHE A 493 -11.79 -19.93 -2.81
N MET A 494 -12.28 -19.44 -1.65
CA MET A 494 -11.48 -18.58 -0.78
C MET A 494 -11.76 -18.88 0.70
N PRO A 495 -10.75 -19.32 1.49
CA PRO A 495 -10.87 -19.42 2.94
C PRO A 495 -10.89 -18.04 3.57
N ILE A 496 -11.70 -17.86 4.60
CA ILE A 496 -11.89 -16.60 5.31
C ILE A 496 -11.61 -16.80 6.79
N SER A 497 -10.86 -15.87 7.38
CA SER A 497 -10.70 -15.69 8.83
C SER A 497 -10.47 -14.22 9.14
N ALA A 498 -10.51 -13.85 10.41
CA ALA A 498 -10.28 -12.48 10.83
C ALA A 498 -8.79 -12.12 10.78
N ARG A 499 -8.49 -10.95 10.25
CA ARG A 499 -7.15 -10.40 10.08
C ARG A 499 -6.91 -9.24 11.04
N PHE A 500 -5.73 -9.21 11.63
CA PHE A 500 -5.22 -8.04 12.33
C PHE A 500 -4.51 -7.15 11.32
N ILE A 501 -5.05 -5.95 11.13
CA ILE A 501 -4.57 -4.99 10.13
C ILE A 501 -4.04 -3.73 10.80
N ALA A 502 -3.12 -3.03 10.12
CA ALA A 502 -2.55 -1.77 10.60
C ALA A 502 -2.47 -0.72 9.49
N ASN A 503 -2.70 0.54 9.86
CA ASN A 503 -2.42 1.68 9.00
C ASN A 503 -0.91 1.77 8.72
N LYS A 504 -0.54 2.02 7.46
CA LYS A 504 0.88 2.01 7.03
C LYS A 504 1.71 3.09 7.71
N ALA A 505 1.20 4.31 7.86
CA ALA A 505 1.89 5.39 8.55
C ALA A 505 1.95 5.15 10.08
N SER A 506 0.84 4.77 10.71
CA SER A 506 0.81 4.43 12.15
C SER A 506 1.80 3.32 12.49
N TYR A 507 1.95 2.31 11.62
CA TYR A 507 2.93 1.25 11.78
C TYR A 507 4.37 1.78 11.88
N LYS A 508 4.71 2.86 11.14
CA LYS A 508 6.06 3.45 11.18
C LYS A 508 6.29 4.26 12.46
N PHE A 509 5.31 5.05 12.89
CA PHE A 509 5.44 5.91 14.07
C PHE A 509 5.23 5.19 15.40
N LYS A 510 4.44 4.10 15.43
CA LYS A 510 4.07 3.32 16.63
C LYS A 510 4.62 1.90 16.60
N TYR A 511 5.68 1.66 15.85
CA TYR A 511 6.22 0.33 15.57
C TYR A 511 6.46 -0.52 16.83
N ALA A 512 7.12 0.04 17.84
CA ALA A 512 7.43 -0.68 19.08
C ALA A 512 6.15 -1.15 19.80
N GLN A 513 5.16 -0.26 19.91
CA GLN A 513 3.88 -0.53 20.56
C GLN A 513 3.08 -1.59 19.77
N LEU A 514 3.05 -1.49 18.43
CA LEU A 514 2.35 -2.44 17.58
C LEU A 514 3.00 -3.82 17.59
N THR A 515 4.33 -3.87 17.61
CA THR A 515 5.09 -5.13 17.69
C THR A 515 4.88 -5.83 19.03
N GLU A 516 4.87 -5.08 20.13
CA GLU A 516 4.56 -5.62 21.45
C GLU A 516 3.16 -6.22 21.51
N LEU A 517 2.14 -5.48 21.02
CA LEU A 517 0.77 -5.98 20.94
C LEU A 517 0.69 -7.24 20.09
N LEU A 518 1.29 -7.23 18.89
CA LEU A 518 1.27 -8.37 17.97
C LEU A 518 1.87 -9.63 18.61
N ASN A 519 2.98 -9.50 19.33
CA ASN A 519 3.61 -10.63 20.03
C ASN A 519 2.72 -11.18 21.16
N LYS A 520 2.12 -10.30 21.98
CA LYS A 520 1.16 -10.70 23.01
C LYS A 520 -0.09 -11.38 22.43
N MET A 521 -0.58 -10.91 21.30
CA MET A 521 -1.70 -11.55 20.59
C MET A 521 -1.32 -12.95 20.09
N LYS A 522 -0.13 -13.12 19.51
CA LYS A 522 0.38 -14.43 19.08
C LYS A 522 0.50 -15.41 20.26
N GLU A 523 0.99 -14.94 21.41
CA GLU A 523 1.06 -15.74 22.64
C GLU A 523 -0.33 -16.13 23.16
N ALA A 524 -1.31 -15.21 23.09
CA ALA A 524 -2.68 -15.47 23.49
C ALA A 524 -3.40 -16.47 22.55
N LEU A 525 -3.11 -16.43 21.26
CA LEU A 525 -3.66 -17.37 20.27
C LEU A 525 -3.04 -18.77 20.36
N ALA A 526 -1.83 -18.91 20.90
CA ALA A 526 -1.15 -20.19 21.06
C ALA A 526 -1.59 -20.97 22.31
N LYS A 527 -2.34 -20.33 23.23
CA LYS A 527 -2.93 -20.93 24.45
C LYS A 527 -4.31 -21.51 24.17
#